data_77f0dd2d24ddcd04dd4c0b8f01421042
#
_entry.id   77f0dd2d24ddcd04dd4c0b8f01421042
#
_cell.length_a   1.000
_cell.length_b   1.000
_cell.length_c   1.000
_cell.angle_alpha   90.00
_cell.angle_beta   90.00
_cell.angle_gamma   90.00
#
_symmetry.space_group_name_H-M   'P 1'
#
loop_
_entity.id
_entity.type
_entity.pdbx_description
1 polymer ?
#
loop_
_entity_poly.entity_id
_entity_poly.type
_entity_poly.pdbx_seq_one_letter_code
_entity_poly.pdbx_strand_id
1 'polypeptide(L)'
;MAYNWNELPRGFVREGIERCGFRGENVIGVMNWIAPDIVINPHRHDFEQLVFCIQGHFHYHVGDEVHLMTPGSMLRVPAHTLHHIEPLGDEVALNLDVFSPLRPDYMHLVDYQADQFASAGDQSFSTS
;
A
#
# COMPACT_ATOMS: atom_id res chain seq x y z
N MET A 1 -0.39 -1.14 -21.26
CA MET A 1 -1.63 -0.42 -20.88
C MET A 1 -1.40 0.36 -19.60
N ALA A 2 -1.90 1.57 -19.54
CA ALA A 2 -1.82 2.38 -18.33
C ALA A 2 -3.13 2.29 -17.54
N TYR A 3 -3.00 2.38 -16.23
CA TYR A 3 -4.15 2.38 -15.33
C TYR A 3 -4.15 3.65 -14.49
N ASN A 4 -5.29 3.97 -13.93
CA ASN A 4 -5.44 5.08 -13.01
C ASN A 4 -6.04 4.53 -11.72
N TRP A 5 -5.41 4.83 -10.59
CA TRP A 5 -5.88 4.27 -9.31
C TRP A 5 -7.30 4.70 -8.95
N ASN A 6 -7.78 5.83 -9.49
CA ASN A 6 -9.16 6.25 -9.25
C ASN A 6 -10.18 5.39 -10.00
N GLU A 7 -9.73 4.57 -10.94
CA GLU A 7 -10.60 3.73 -11.77
C GLU A 7 -10.43 2.24 -11.47
N LEU A 8 -9.50 1.87 -10.60
CA LEU A 8 -9.29 0.49 -10.22
C LEU A 8 -10.31 0.04 -9.17
N PRO A 9 -10.64 -1.26 -9.16
CA PRO A 9 -11.50 -1.79 -8.10
C PRO A 9 -10.86 -1.59 -6.74
N ARG A 10 -11.63 -1.17 -5.77
CA ARG A 10 -11.15 -1.00 -4.40
C ARG A 10 -11.56 -2.18 -3.55
N GLY A 11 -10.61 -2.69 -2.77
CA GLY A 11 -10.88 -3.66 -1.74
C GLY A 11 -11.17 -2.98 -0.42
N PHE A 12 -12.17 -3.46 0.29
CA PHE A 12 -12.47 -3.02 1.64
C PHE A 12 -11.43 -3.65 2.60
N VAL A 13 -10.87 -2.84 3.47
CA VAL A 13 -9.93 -3.33 4.49
C VAL A 13 -10.64 -3.42 5.83
N ARG A 14 -11.17 -2.31 6.28
CA ARG A 14 -11.96 -2.16 7.50
C ARG A 14 -12.64 -0.81 7.43
N GLU A 15 -13.47 -0.51 8.39
CA GLU A 15 -14.20 0.76 8.41
C GLU A 15 -13.24 1.93 8.23
N GLY A 16 -13.50 2.72 7.18
CA GLY A 16 -12.73 3.91 6.87
C GLY A 16 -11.49 3.69 6.00
N ILE A 17 -11.15 2.45 5.62
CA ILE A 17 -10.00 2.18 4.76
C ILE A 17 -10.40 1.32 3.57
N GLU A 18 -10.13 1.83 2.37
CA GLU A 18 -10.22 1.08 1.13
C GLU A 18 -8.88 1.17 0.41
N ARG A 19 -8.60 0.20 -0.45
CA ARG A 19 -7.34 0.19 -1.18
C ARG A 19 -7.47 -0.43 -2.56
N CYS A 20 -6.52 -0.08 -3.43
CA CYS A 20 -6.29 -0.80 -4.68
C CYS A 20 -4.81 -1.14 -4.79
N GLY A 21 -4.47 -2.05 -5.68
CA GLY A 21 -3.10 -2.48 -5.87
C GLY A 21 -2.68 -2.40 -7.32
N PHE A 22 -1.38 -2.28 -7.53
CA PHE A 22 -0.75 -2.36 -8.84
C PHE A 22 0.60 -3.03 -8.68
N ARG A 23 0.89 -4.03 -9.50
CA ARG A 23 2.10 -4.84 -9.33
C ARG A 23 2.99 -4.85 -10.56
N GLY A 24 4.30 -5.02 -10.32
CA GLY A 24 5.25 -5.56 -11.28
C GLY A 24 5.49 -7.04 -11.00
N GLU A 25 6.61 -7.60 -11.50
CA GLU A 25 6.95 -9.00 -11.22
C GLU A 25 7.27 -9.23 -9.75
N ASN A 26 8.02 -8.32 -9.14
CA ASN A 26 8.54 -8.50 -7.79
C ASN A 26 8.18 -7.37 -6.83
N VAL A 27 7.35 -6.44 -7.25
CA VAL A 27 7.00 -5.27 -6.46
C VAL A 27 5.51 -5.00 -6.57
N ILE A 28 4.91 -4.57 -5.48
CA ILE A 28 3.50 -4.17 -5.46
C ILE A 28 3.37 -2.82 -4.77
N GLY A 29 2.63 -1.92 -5.40
CA GLY A 29 2.17 -0.68 -4.79
C GLY A 29 0.72 -0.82 -4.36
N VAL A 30 0.41 -0.34 -3.17
CA VAL A 30 -0.94 -0.38 -2.60
C VAL A 30 -1.33 1.03 -2.23
N MET A 31 -2.31 1.57 -2.96
CA MET A 31 -2.87 2.89 -2.66
C MET A 31 -4.00 2.74 -1.66
N ASN A 32 -3.92 3.49 -0.57
CA ASN A 32 -4.91 3.46 0.50
C ASN A 32 -5.65 4.79 0.57
N TRP A 33 -6.98 4.72 0.63
CA TRP A 33 -7.85 5.85 0.98
C TRP A 33 -8.23 5.69 2.44
N ILE A 34 -7.88 6.67 3.25
CA ILE A 34 -7.98 6.59 4.70
C ILE A 34 -8.86 7.72 5.20
N ALA A 35 -10.00 7.36 5.77
CA ALA A 35 -10.92 8.33 6.37
C ALA A 35 -10.29 8.94 7.64
N PRO A 36 -10.63 10.19 7.97
CA PRO A 36 -10.01 10.87 9.10
C PRO A 36 -10.36 10.29 10.47
N ASP A 37 -11.41 9.49 10.56
CA ASP A 37 -11.92 8.95 11.82
C ASP A 37 -11.66 7.47 12.03
N ILE A 38 -10.66 6.91 11.33
CA ILE A 38 -10.32 5.50 11.49
C ILE A 38 -9.88 5.18 12.91
N VAL A 39 -10.10 3.95 13.31
CA VAL A 39 -9.53 3.42 14.55
C VAL A 39 -8.04 3.13 14.32
N ILE A 40 -7.20 3.65 15.20
CA ILE A 40 -5.76 3.44 15.13
C ILE A 40 -5.47 1.95 15.36
N ASN A 41 -4.61 1.38 14.53
CA ASN A 41 -4.32 -0.06 14.56
C ASN A 41 -2.82 -0.31 14.43
N PRO A 42 -2.05 -0.15 15.51
CA PRO A 42 -0.62 -0.47 15.48
C PRO A 42 -0.39 -1.94 15.14
N HIS A 43 0.55 -2.19 14.24
CA HIS A 43 0.87 -3.54 13.81
C HIS A 43 2.32 -3.63 13.36
N ARG A 44 2.80 -4.86 13.19
CA ARG A 44 4.13 -5.14 12.66
C ARG A 44 4.06 -6.34 11.74
N HIS A 45 5.03 -6.41 10.84
CA HIS A 45 5.15 -7.53 9.92
C HIS A 45 6.63 -7.79 9.62
N ASP A 46 6.93 -8.91 9.00
CA ASP A 46 8.30 -9.40 8.79
C ASP A 46 8.93 -8.90 7.48
N PHE A 47 8.40 -7.85 6.90
CA PHE A 47 8.91 -7.25 5.67
C PHE A 47 8.97 -5.75 5.82
N GLU A 48 9.84 -5.12 5.02
CA GLU A 48 9.90 -3.65 5.02
C GLU A 48 8.81 -3.06 4.14
N GLN A 49 8.52 -1.80 4.40
CA GLN A 49 7.48 -1.05 3.70
C GLN A 49 8.00 0.34 3.41
N LEU A 50 7.76 0.83 2.19
CA LEU A 50 7.97 2.24 1.87
C LEU A 50 6.61 2.91 1.87
N VAL A 51 6.53 4.08 2.48
CA VAL A 51 5.29 4.85 2.65
C VAL A 51 5.45 6.20 1.99
N PHE A 52 4.48 6.54 1.14
CA PHE A 52 4.45 7.84 0.44
C PHE A 52 3.12 8.52 0.73
N CYS A 53 3.18 9.80 1.11
CA CYS A 53 1.97 10.60 1.23
C CYS A 53 1.64 11.21 -0.12
N ILE A 54 0.43 10.93 -0.63
CA ILE A 54 -0.02 11.44 -1.92
C ILE A 54 -0.97 12.62 -1.71
N GLN A 55 -1.88 12.53 -0.74
CA GLN A 55 -2.89 13.53 -0.48
C GLN A 55 -3.20 13.59 1.01
N GLY A 56 -3.56 14.77 1.49
CA GLY A 56 -3.85 14.97 2.90
C GLY A 56 -2.59 15.06 3.73
N HIS A 57 -2.74 14.91 5.01
CA HIS A 57 -1.59 14.88 5.92
C HIS A 57 -1.92 13.98 7.09
N PHE A 58 -0.88 13.39 7.66
CA PHE A 58 -1.02 12.44 8.76
C PHE A 58 0.29 12.32 9.52
N HIS A 59 0.20 11.84 10.75
CA HIS A 59 1.36 11.34 11.45
C HIS A 59 1.56 9.87 11.11
N TYR A 60 2.80 9.48 10.89
CA TYR A 60 3.14 8.08 10.74
C TYR A 60 4.09 7.69 11.86
N HIS A 61 3.64 6.73 12.66
CA HIS A 61 4.36 6.25 13.83
C HIS A 61 5.18 5.03 13.45
N VAL A 62 6.50 5.09 13.69
CA VAL A 62 7.43 4.00 13.40
C VAL A 62 8.27 3.77 14.65
N GLY A 63 8.00 2.70 15.39
CA GLY A 63 8.62 2.51 16.70
C GLY A 63 8.32 3.69 17.61
N ASP A 64 9.35 4.32 18.13
CA ASP A 64 9.21 5.49 18.99
C ASP A 64 9.19 6.83 18.23
N GLU A 65 9.34 6.79 16.91
CA GLU A 65 9.38 7.99 16.09
C GLU A 65 8.00 8.35 15.57
N VAL A 66 7.75 9.65 15.46
CA VAL A 66 6.52 10.17 14.87
C VAL A 66 6.92 11.14 13.76
N HIS A 67 6.42 10.88 12.56
CA HIS A 67 6.76 11.68 11.38
C HIS A 67 5.52 12.36 10.83
N LEU A 68 5.60 13.68 10.63
CA LEU A 68 4.53 14.40 9.94
C LEU A 68 4.70 14.17 8.44
N MET A 69 3.68 13.62 7.82
CA MET A 69 3.64 13.34 6.39
C MET A 69 2.69 14.31 5.71
N THR A 70 3.21 14.98 4.69
CA THR A 70 2.44 15.87 3.80
C THR A 70 2.68 15.42 2.37
N PRO A 71 1.89 15.88 1.38
CA PRO A 71 2.06 15.42 0.00
C PRO A 71 3.52 15.52 -0.46
N GLY A 72 4.07 14.40 -0.91
CA GLY A 72 5.47 14.27 -1.29
C GLY A 72 6.37 13.70 -0.20
N SER A 73 5.90 13.61 1.04
CA SER A 73 6.68 12.97 2.11
C SER A 73 6.78 11.47 1.88
N MET A 74 7.92 10.90 2.26
CA MET A 74 8.16 9.46 2.15
C MET A 74 9.01 8.98 3.31
N LEU A 75 8.79 7.73 3.73
CA LEU A 75 9.57 7.12 4.78
C LEU A 75 9.67 5.60 4.57
N ARG A 76 10.59 5.00 5.30
CA ARG A 76 10.78 3.56 5.31
C ARG A 76 10.37 3.00 6.67
N VAL A 77 9.58 1.93 6.65
CA VAL A 77 9.25 1.14 7.83
C VAL A 77 10.09 -0.13 7.78
N PRO A 78 11.07 -0.30 8.67
CA PRO A 78 11.85 -1.55 8.72
C PRO A 78 10.98 -2.75 9.08
N ALA A 79 11.40 -3.93 8.64
CA ALA A 79 10.75 -5.17 9.05
C ALA A 79 10.69 -5.26 10.58
N HIS A 80 9.63 -5.87 11.09
CA HIS A 80 9.39 -6.13 12.53
C HIS A 80 9.18 -4.89 13.40
N THR A 81 9.11 -3.71 12.81
CA THR A 81 8.91 -2.47 13.56
C THR A 81 7.43 -2.15 13.70
N LEU A 82 6.98 -1.91 14.92
CA LEU A 82 5.60 -1.52 15.20
C LEU A 82 5.32 -0.17 14.52
N HIS A 83 4.22 -0.08 13.80
CA HIS A 83 3.89 1.15 13.07
C HIS A 83 2.39 1.31 12.91
N HIS A 84 1.96 2.54 12.68
CA HIS A 84 0.58 2.86 12.33
C HIS A 84 0.48 4.26 11.76
N ILE A 85 -0.62 4.50 11.06
CA ILE A 85 -0.97 5.82 10.53
C ILE A 85 -1.98 6.48 11.47
N GLU A 86 -1.82 7.78 11.68
CA GLU A 86 -2.74 8.60 12.46
C GLU A 86 -3.17 9.77 11.58
N PRO A 87 -4.38 9.71 11.00
CA PRO A 87 -4.86 10.82 10.16
C PRO A 87 -4.98 12.11 10.94
N LEU A 88 -4.74 13.22 10.24
CA LEU A 88 -4.88 14.56 10.79
C LEU A 88 -5.87 15.33 9.92
N GLY A 89 -6.61 16.26 10.53
CA GLY A 89 -7.59 17.07 9.81
C GLY A 89 -8.86 16.31 9.49
N ASP A 90 -9.62 16.81 8.51
CA ASP A 90 -10.97 16.35 8.20
C ASP A 90 -11.09 15.69 6.83
N GLU A 91 -10.02 15.62 6.07
CA GLU A 91 -10.06 15.07 4.71
C GLU A 91 -9.57 13.64 4.66
N VAL A 92 -9.98 12.93 3.62
CA VAL A 92 -9.45 11.60 3.33
C VAL A 92 -7.99 11.73 2.93
N ALA A 93 -7.13 10.94 3.56
CA ALA A 93 -5.72 10.87 3.21
C ALA A 93 -5.49 9.75 2.21
N LEU A 94 -4.54 9.96 1.30
CA LEU A 94 -4.06 8.93 0.39
C LEU A 94 -2.61 8.64 0.71
N ASN A 95 -2.32 7.38 1.06
CA ASN A 95 -0.94 6.93 1.19
C ASN A 95 -0.69 5.75 0.25
N LEU A 96 0.49 5.75 -0.34
CA LEU A 96 0.96 4.66 -1.18
C LEU A 96 1.98 3.85 -0.39
N ASP A 97 1.71 2.56 -0.26
CA ASP A 97 2.63 1.60 0.34
C ASP A 97 3.29 0.78 -0.76
N VAL A 98 4.60 0.59 -0.67
CA VAL A 98 5.34 -0.21 -1.66
C VAL A 98 6.06 -1.34 -0.94
N PHE A 99 5.89 -2.55 -1.45
CA PHE A 99 6.48 -3.77 -0.91
C PHE A 99 7.22 -4.55 -2.00
N SER A 100 8.32 -5.17 -1.61
CA SER A 100 9.06 -6.12 -2.44
C SER A 100 9.67 -7.18 -1.52
N PRO A 101 9.58 -8.47 -1.86
CA PRO A 101 8.86 -9.06 -3.00
C PRO A 101 7.35 -8.92 -2.87
N LEU A 102 6.62 -9.52 -3.81
CA LEU A 102 5.16 -9.50 -3.79
C LEU A 102 4.62 -10.07 -2.50
N ARG A 103 3.51 -9.49 -2.04
CA ARG A 103 2.82 -9.91 -0.82
C ARG A 103 1.65 -10.82 -1.19
N PRO A 104 1.67 -12.11 -0.81
CA PRO A 104 0.56 -13.01 -1.11
C PRO A 104 -0.78 -12.52 -0.59
N ASP A 105 -0.77 -11.84 0.56
CA ASP A 105 -1.98 -11.30 1.19
C ASP A 105 -2.58 -10.11 0.43
N TYR A 106 -1.89 -9.55 -0.55
CA TYR A 106 -2.40 -8.45 -1.38
C TYR A 106 -2.71 -8.86 -2.82
N MET A 107 -2.50 -10.12 -3.19
CA MET A 107 -2.67 -10.54 -4.59
C MET A 107 -4.10 -10.42 -5.08
N HIS A 108 -5.08 -10.50 -4.20
CA HIS A 108 -6.48 -10.29 -4.58
C HIS A 108 -6.75 -8.89 -5.12
N LEU A 109 -5.91 -7.92 -4.80
CA LEU A 109 -6.06 -6.53 -5.28
C LEU A 109 -5.63 -6.37 -6.74
N VAL A 110 -4.91 -7.33 -7.29
CA VAL A 110 -4.29 -7.24 -8.63
C VAL A 110 -4.79 -8.31 -9.59
N ASP A 111 -5.94 -8.91 -9.30
CA ASP A 111 -6.56 -9.91 -10.19
C ASP A 111 -6.79 -9.36 -11.60
N TYR A 112 -7.05 -8.07 -11.73
CA TYR A 112 -7.25 -7.42 -13.02
C TYR A 112 -5.99 -7.44 -13.90
N GLN A 113 -4.82 -7.70 -13.31
CA GLN A 113 -3.55 -7.82 -14.03
C GLN A 113 -3.20 -9.26 -14.39
N ALA A 114 -4.07 -10.22 -14.11
CA ALA A 114 -3.76 -11.65 -14.30
C ALA A 114 -3.24 -11.96 -15.70
N ASP A 115 -3.82 -11.36 -16.72
CA ASP A 115 -3.42 -11.61 -18.11
C ASP A 115 -1.99 -11.18 -18.40
N GLN A 116 -1.48 -10.17 -17.71
CA GLN A 116 -0.13 -9.69 -17.90
C GLN A 116 0.92 -10.67 -17.38
N PHE A 117 0.57 -11.44 -16.37
CA PHE A 117 1.51 -12.32 -15.67
C PHE A 117 1.28 -13.79 -15.93
N ALA A 118 0.06 -14.20 -16.21
CA ALA A 118 -0.24 -15.59 -16.54
C ALA A 118 0.56 -16.06 -17.76
N SER A 119 0.54 -15.27 -18.83
CA SER A 119 1.30 -15.58 -20.03
C SER A 119 2.81 -15.55 -19.78
N ALA A 120 3.28 -14.55 -19.07
CA ALA A 120 4.69 -14.46 -18.71
C ALA A 120 5.11 -15.63 -17.81
N GLY A 121 4.25 -16.03 -16.89
CA GLY A 121 4.51 -17.16 -16.02
C GLY A 121 4.66 -18.46 -16.79
N ASP A 122 3.77 -18.71 -17.73
CA ASP A 122 3.85 -19.89 -18.58
C ASP A 122 5.15 -19.92 -19.38
N GLN A 123 5.51 -18.79 -19.92
CA GLN A 123 6.74 -18.68 -20.70
C GLN A 123 7.98 -18.85 -19.83
N SER A 124 7.97 -18.29 -18.65
CA SER A 124 9.12 -18.36 -17.79
C SER A 124 9.39 -19.78 -17.30
N PHE A 125 8.37 -20.57 -17.10
CA PHE A 125 8.54 -21.98 -16.73
C PHE A 125 9.26 -22.78 -17.81
N SER A 126 9.04 -22.42 -19.06
CA SER A 126 9.68 -23.12 -20.15
C SER A 126 11.09 -22.61 -20.43
N THR A 127 11.43 -21.41 -20.00
CA THR A 127 12.69 -20.78 -20.39
C THR A 127 13.66 -20.61 -19.23
N SER A 128 13.18 -20.70 -18.06
CA SER A 128 14.02 -20.48 -16.89
C SER A 128 13.88 -21.58 -15.90
#